data_ef899b72b6ed31a5a009ad4ca79c8763
#
_entry.id   ef899b72b6ed31a5a009ad4ca79c8763
#
_cell.length_a   1.000
_cell.length_b   1.000
_cell.length_c   1.000
_cell.angle_alpha   90.00
_cell.angle_beta   90.00
_cell.angle_gamma   90.00
#
_symmetry.space_group_name_H-M   'P 1'
#
loop_
_entity.id
_entity.type
_entity.pdbx_description
1 polymer ?
#
loop_
_entity_poly.entity_id
_entity_poly.type
_entity_poly.pdbx_seq_one_letter_code
_entity_poly.pdbx_strand_id
1 'polypeptide(L)'
;MSNKGINKYVQDNFKDKIVKECENFFESHRYMVREELGFKCYSGNLICGDSNINSCIAYDKNDKIGFDIIVMIKIFGTIRKGQNNYVGKDLWLNLLCEGTIETEFKDFNIINVRIYDKIRVKHERSLNEMLVPYIKKNELDFIAEEFLRKYYPKALLSPINVDSRLVAEKMGLKVCKHNIVKDKSIFGRIFFEDTLAPFYDASCDSITKLYVDANTIVYDPNSYFMSNIEKENNNTIIHECVHFYLHRYAIKFQKIFDKKYKWFDCDINGRANMNLGMDINIMEWQANALTPRILMPYKAFSEEAFKLIKEFRLKNNSDTIDILPNVIETLSNLYHVSKLSVKIRLCDIGVTEAYGCDIWCDDYKVPDFSFEPGTCEYNGYTKF
;
A
#
# COMPACT_ATOMS: atom_id res chain seq x y z
N MET A 1 12.87 -11.58 18.09
CA MET A 1 12.67 -10.22 17.54
C MET A 1 11.44 -9.65 18.21
N SER A 2 11.52 -8.49 18.87
CA SER A 2 10.39 -7.87 19.57
C SER A 2 9.32 -7.53 18.52
N ASN A 3 8.06 -7.85 18.85
CA ASN A 3 6.90 -7.55 18.02
C ASN A 3 6.76 -6.01 17.91
N LYS A 4 7.24 -5.44 16.79
CA LYS A 4 7.33 -3.98 16.58
C LYS A 4 6.13 -3.42 15.81
N GLY A 5 4.97 -4.08 15.88
CA GLY A 5 3.76 -3.65 15.18
C GLY A 5 3.08 -2.43 15.81
N ILE A 6 2.18 -1.79 15.05
CA ILE A 6 1.44 -0.59 15.47
C ILE A 6 0.58 -0.87 16.71
N ASN A 7 0.00 -2.05 16.85
CA ASN A 7 -0.77 -2.42 18.04
C ASN A 7 0.09 -2.39 19.30
N LYS A 8 1.30 -2.94 19.21
CA LYS A 8 2.26 -2.92 20.32
C LYS A 8 2.71 -1.49 20.62
N TYR A 9 2.97 -0.70 19.57
CA TYR A 9 3.34 0.71 19.72
C TYR A 9 2.26 1.51 20.44
N VAL A 10 0.99 1.33 20.08
CA VAL A 10 -0.15 1.98 20.74
C VAL A 10 -0.25 1.55 22.20
N GLN A 11 -0.10 0.26 22.50
CA GLN A 11 -0.12 -0.24 23.88
C GLN A 11 1.01 0.34 24.73
N ASP A 12 2.23 0.42 24.19
CA ASP A 12 3.40 0.87 24.96
C ASP A 12 3.41 2.38 25.21
N ASN A 13 2.84 3.18 24.27
CA ASN A 13 2.95 4.64 24.35
C ASN A 13 1.66 5.35 24.78
N PHE A 14 0.47 4.74 24.56
CA PHE A 14 -0.81 5.43 24.76
C PHE A 14 -1.77 4.69 25.68
N LYS A 15 -1.38 3.54 26.26
CA LYS A 15 -2.24 2.76 27.17
C LYS A 15 -2.82 3.61 28.28
N ASP A 16 -2.00 4.38 28.99
CA ASP A 16 -2.44 5.18 30.15
C ASP A 16 -3.45 6.26 29.74
N LYS A 17 -3.24 6.91 28.58
CA LYS A 17 -4.17 7.89 28.02
C LYS A 17 -5.51 7.25 27.64
N ILE A 18 -5.47 6.07 27.02
CA ILE A 18 -6.64 5.31 26.60
C ILE A 18 -7.43 4.85 27.83
N VAL A 19 -6.76 4.28 28.83
CA VAL A 19 -7.39 3.81 30.08
C VAL A 19 -8.06 4.97 30.81
N LYS A 20 -7.36 6.07 30.98
CA LYS A 20 -7.90 7.27 31.65
C LYS A 20 -9.15 7.80 30.95
N GLU A 21 -9.18 7.79 29.61
CA GLU A 21 -10.37 8.24 28.88
C GLU A 21 -11.53 7.26 29.00
N CYS A 22 -11.26 5.96 29.08
CA CYS A 22 -12.26 4.95 29.39
C CYS A 22 -12.84 5.11 30.80
N GLU A 23 -12.01 5.45 31.80
CA GLU A 23 -12.45 5.78 33.14
C GLU A 23 -13.31 7.05 33.18
N ASN A 24 -12.92 8.10 32.47
CA ASN A 24 -13.70 9.33 32.32
C ASN A 24 -15.08 9.04 31.69
N PHE A 25 -15.12 8.20 30.66
CA PHE A 25 -16.36 7.76 30.03
C PHE A 25 -17.25 7.02 31.06
N PHE A 26 -16.68 6.06 31.78
CA PHE A 26 -17.40 5.33 32.83
C PHE A 26 -17.97 6.28 33.88
N GLU A 27 -17.16 7.23 34.40
CA GLU A 27 -17.59 8.18 35.41
C GLU A 27 -18.74 9.07 34.96
N SER A 28 -18.67 9.56 33.71
CA SER A 28 -19.71 10.44 33.15
C SER A 28 -20.97 9.70 32.71
N HIS A 29 -20.90 8.38 32.52
CA HIS A 29 -22.01 7.57 31.99
C HIS A 29 -22.41 6.42 32.92
N ARG A 30 -22.16 6.53 34.25
CA ARG A 30 -22.42 5.47 35.25
C ARG A 30 -23.85 4.90 35.18
N TYR A 31 -24.84 5.73 34.89
CA TYR A 31 -26.23 5.28 34.77
C TYR A 31 -26.40 4.37 33.53
N MET A 32 -25.91 4.81 32.39
CA MET A 32 -25.99 4.05 31.15
C MET A 32 -25.23 2.71 31.26
N VAL A 33 -24.03 2.72 31.85
CA VAL A 33 -23.23 1.50 32.12
C VAL A 33 -23.97 0.53 33.04
N ARG A 34 -24.64 1.05 34.07
CA ARG A 34 -25.46 0.23 34.98
C ARG A 34 -26.56 -0.51 34.23
N GLU A 35 -27.31 0.20 33.36
CA GLU A 35 -28.41 -0.38 32.59
C GLU A 35 -27.86 -1.40 31.57
N GLU A 36 -26.80 -1.04 30.81
CA GLU A 36 -26.17 -1.91 29.84
C GLU A 36 -25.71 -3.23 30.43
N LEU A 37 -25.06 -3.16 31.59
CA LEU A 37 -24.55 -4.35 32.29
C LEU A 37 -25.60 -5.03 33.17
N GLY A 38 -26.80 -4.48 33.31
CA GLY A 38 -27.92 -5.05 34.11
C GLY A 38 -27.59 -5.15 35.60
N PHE A 39 -26.89 -4.17 36.18
CA PHE A 39 -26.69 -4.08 37.64
C PHE A 39 -27.94 -3.50 38.31
N LYS A 40 -28.27 -4.03 39.50
CA LYS A 40 -29.41 -3.56 40.33
C LYS A 40 -29.00 -2.61 41.43
N CYS A 41 -27.73 -2.23 41.53
CA CYS A 41 -27.19 -1.24 42.46
C CYS A 41 -27.49 0.20 42.02
N TYR A 42 -27.29 1.14 42.95
CA TYR A 42 -27.20 2.56 42.56
C TYR A 42 -25.95 2.77 41.69
N SER A 43 -26.03 3.67 40.71
CA SER A 43 -24.90 3.96 39.80
C SER A 43 -23.64 4.43 40.55
N GLY A 44 -23.79 5.10 41.69
CA GLY A 44 -22.66 5.49 42.55
C GLY A 44 -21.89 4.34 43.19
N ASN A 45 -22.48 3.15 43.27
CA ASN A 45 -21.86 1.96 43.85
C ASN A 45 -21.15 1.05 42.80
N LEU A 46 -21.03 1.53 41.56
CA LEU A 46 -20.22 0.84 40.54
C LEU A 46 -18.74 1.18 40.75
N ILE A 47 -17.90 0.18 40.63
CA ILE A 47 -16.43 0.31 40.75
C ILE A 47 -15.80 -0.09 39.45
N CYS A 48 -14.95 0.79 38.91
CA CYS A 48 -14.10 0.50 37.75
C CYS A 48 -12.87 -0.31 38.21
N GLY A 49 -12.62 -1.43 37.56
CA GLY A 49 -11.45 -2.28 37.79
C GLY A 49 -10.49 -2.22 36.62
N ASP A 50 -9.77 -3.34 36.39
CA ASP A 50 -8.75 -3.44 35.34
C ASP A 50 -9.32 -3.23 33.94
N SER A 51 -8.50 -2.64 33.08
CA SER A 51 -8.80 -2.41 31.68
C SER A 51 -7.72 -3.00 30.76
N ASN A 52 -8.16 -3.57 29.63
CA ASN A 52 -7.28 -4.17 28.62
C ASN A 52 -7.64 -3.70 27.22
N ILE A 53 -6.63 -3.33 26.44
CA ILE A 53 -6.77 -3.08 25.00
C ILE A 53 -6.83 -4.45 24.30
N ASN A 54 -8.00 -4.78 23.75
CA ASN A 54 -8.24 -6.07 23.12
C ASN A 54 -7.88 -6.09 21.66
N SER A 55 -8.05 -4.98 20.96
CA SER A 55 -7.69 -4.86 19.55
C SER A 55 -7.56 -3.40 19.14
N CYS A 56 -6.71 -3.17 18.17
CA CYS A 56 -6.52 -1.89 17.53
C CYS A 56 -6.43 -2.14 16.03
N ILE A 57 -7.23 -1.44 15.23
CA ILE A 57 -7.15 -1.43 13.78
C ILE A 57 -6.69 -0.04 13.36
N ALA A 58 -5.54 0.04 12.69
CA ALA A 58 -5.09 1.26 12.05
C ALA A 58 -5.70 1.38 10.65
N TYR A 59 -6.00 2.61 10.20
CA TYR A 59 -6.51 2.89 8.86
C TYR A 59 -6.04 4.26 8.37
N ASP A 60 -5.87 4.38 7.04
CA ASP A 60 -5.48 5.64 6.42
C ASP A 60 -6.66 6.64 6.47
N LYS A 61 -6.40 7.81 7.02
CA LYS A 61 -7.34 8.93 7.11
C LYS A 61 -6.74 10.17 6.40
N ASN A 62 -6.26 9.97 5.16
CA ASN A 62 -5.55 10.95 4.33
C ASN A 62 -4.18 11.36 4.92
N ASP A 63 -4.10 12.46 5.67
CA ASP A 63 -2.84 12.94 6.23
C ASP A 63 -2.59 12.45 7.67
N LYS A 64 -3.50 11.65 8.23
CA LYS A 64 -3.41 11.06 9.56
C LYS A 64 -3.62 9.56 9.51
N ILE A 65 -3.23 8.90 10.58
CA ILE A 65 -3.60 7.51 10.83
C ILE A 65 -4.73 7.50 11.85
N GLY A 66 -5.86 6.91 11.47
CA GLY A 66 -6.96 6.64 12.37
C GLY A 66 -6.76 5.30 13.08
N PHE A 67 -7.27 5.21 14.30
CA PHE A 67 -7.25 3.98 15.10
C PHE A 67 -8.65 3.67 15.62
N ASP A 68 -9.09 2.45 15.38
CA ASP A 68 -10.32 1.87 15.95
C ASP A 68 -9.92 0.88 17.03
N ILE A 69 -10.04 1.30 18.29
CA ILE A 69 -9.52 0.58 19.44
C ILE A 69 -10.68 0.02 20.25
N ILE A 70 -10.63 -1.27 20.59
CA ILE A 70 -11.58 -1.90 21.49
C ILE A 70 -10.89 -2.18 22.81
N VAL A 71 -11.50 -1.66 23.86
CA VAL A 71 -11.04 -1.79 25.24
C VAL A 71 -12.09 -2.52 26.06
N MET A 72 -11.67 -3.50 26.85
CA MET A 72 -12.48 -4.14 27.87
C MET A 72 -12.14 -3.57 29.22
N ILE A 73 -13.17 -3.18 29.98
CA ILE A 73 -13.05 -2.71 31.37
C ILE A 73 -13.87 -3.62 32.26
N LYS A 74 -13.29 -4.05 33.36
CA LYS A 74 -14.00 -4.79 34.42
C LYS A 74 -14.78 -3.83 35.30
N ILE A 75 -16.11 -3.94 35.33
CA ILE A 75 -16.98 -3.13 36.19
C ILE A 75 -17.54 -4.04 37.27
N PHE A 76 -17.41 -3.63 38.51
CA PHE A 76 -17.95 -4.32 39.67
C PHE A 76 -19.19 -3.62 40.21
N GLY A 77 -20.21 -4.38 40.53
CA GLY A 77 -21.46 -3.90 41.09
C GLY A 77 -22.30 -5.04 41.66
N THR A 78 -23.47 -4.73 42.22
CA THR A 78 -24.37 -5.75 42.77
C THR A 78 -25.48 -6.06 41.75
N ILE A 79 -25.81 -7.36 41.59
CA ILE A 79 -26.90 -7.81 40.69
C ILE A 79 -28.27 -7.69 41.38
N ARG A 80 -28.32 -7.81 42.72
CA ARG A 80 -29.55 -7.72 43.50
C ARG A 80 -29.49 -6.54 44.48
N LYS A 81 -30.60 -5.83 44.63
CA LYS A 81 -30.72 -4.73 45.57
C LYS A 81 -30.53 -5.27 47.00
N GLY A 82 -29.68 -4.63 47.81
CA GLY A 82 -29.37 -5.04 49.17
C GLY A 82 -28.33 -6.15 49.32
N GLN A 83 -27.67 -6.57 48.25
CA GLN A 83 -26.58 -7.54 48.28
C GLN A 83 -25.24 -6.83 48.52
N ASN A 84 -24.40 -7.36 49.43
CA ASN A 84 -23.06 -6.83 49.71
C ASN A 84 -21.96 -7.44 48.81
N ASN A 85 -22.31 -8.48 48.02
CA ASN A 85 -21.33 -9.13 47.13
C ASN A 85 -21.30 -8.46 45.76
N TYR A 86 -20.13 -7.93 45.40
CA TYR A 86 -19.88 -7.38 44.09
C TYR A 86 -19.60 -8.48 43.05
N VAL A 87 -20.19 -8.33 41.88
CA VAL A 87 -19.96 -9.19 40.73
C VAL A 87 -19.30 -8.36 39.65
N GLY A 88 -18.22 -8.88 39.07
CA GLY A 88 -17.56 -8.24 37.94
C GLY A 88 -18.23 -8.57 36.62
N LYS A 89 -18.47 -7.57 35.79
CA LYS A 89 -18.91 -7.70 34.38
C LYS A 89 -18.01 -6.90 33.45
N ASP A 90 -17.90 -7.35 32.20
CA ASP A 90 -17.05 -6.74 31.22
C ASP A 90 -17.84 -5.67 30.44
N LEU A 91 -17.39 -4.43 30.53
CA LEU A 91 -17.83 -3.32 29.70
C LEU A 91 -16.88 -3.22 28.51
N TRP A 92 -17.44 -3.27 27.33
CA TRP A 92 -16.68 -3.11 26.10
C TRP A 92 -16.88 -1.71 25.53
N LEU A 93 -15.78 -1.00 25.32
CA LEU A 93 -15.76 0.33 24.73
C LEU A 93 -15.04 0.32 23.38
N ASN A 94 -15.54 1.13 22.46
CA ASN A 94 -14.91 1.41 21.20
C ASN A 94 -14.43 2.87 21.21
N LEU A 95 -13.13 3.06 20.96
CA LEU A 95 -12.49 4.36 20.88
C LEU A 95 -12.05 4.62 19.45
N LEU A 96 -12.44 5.77 18.91
CA LEU A 96 -11.90 6.28 17.66
C LEU A 96 -10.82 7.31 18.00
N CYS A 97 -9.61 7.05 17.52
CA CYS A 97 -8.45 7.89 17.75
C CYS A 97 -7.79 8.27 16.43
N GLU A 98 -6.94 9.28 16.46
CA GLU A 98 -6.10 9.66 15.33
C GLU A 98 -4.75 10.19 15.80
N GLY A 99 -3.77 10.16 14.90
CA GLY A 99 -2.46 10.76 15.12
C GLY A 99 -1.67 10.87 13.83
N THR A 100 -0.63 11.68 13.86
CA THR A 100 0.24 11.98 12.71
C THR A 100 1.57 11.26 12.87
N ILE A 101 1.96 10.50 11.87
CA ILE A 101 3.21 9.73 11.92
C ILE A 101 4.45 10.63 11.84
N GLU A 102 4.34 11.79 11.20
CA GLU A 102 5.38 12.80 11.10
C GLU A 102 5.82 13.33 12.47
N THR A 103 4.91 13.34 13.43
CA THR A 103 5.19 13.70 14.83
C THR A 103 5.51 12.50 15.71
N GLU A 104 5.68 11.30 15.14
CA GLU A 104 5.78 10.04 15.89
C GLU A 104 4.58 9.84 16.82
N PHE A 105 3.38 10.24 16.36
CA PHE A 105 2.11 10.23 17.11
C PHE A 105 2.10 11.02 18.42
N LYS A 106 2.96 12.03 18.59
CA LYS A 106 2.92 12.93 19.77
C LYS A 106 1.59 13.69 19.88
N ASP A 107 0.90 13.86 18.76
CA ASP A 107 -0.43 14.44 18.60
C ASP A 107 -1.57 13.41 18.72
N PHE A 108 -1.27 12.17 19.17
CA PHE A 108 -2.29 11.13 19.34
C PHE A 108 -3.47 11.65 20.16
N ASN A 109 -4.68 11.60 19.58
CA ASN A 109 -5.89 12.13 20.16
C ASN A 109 -7.05 11.13 20.09
N ILE A 110 -7.85 11.08 21.15
CA ILE A 110 -9.08 10.29 21.21
C ILE A 110 -10.23 11.21 20.79
N ILE A 111 -10.90 10.83 19.70
CA ILE A 111 -11.96 11.65 19.09
C ILE A 111 -13.32 11.30 19.68
N ASN A 112 -13.55 10.01 19.94
CA ASN A 112 -14.83 9.51 20.40
C ASN A 112 -14.67 8.25 21.23
N VAL A 113 -15.51 8.10 22.25
CA VAL A 113 -15.65 6.88 23.06
C VAL A 113 -17.12 6.50 23.09
N ARG A 114 -17.43 5.24 22.85
CA ARG A 114 -18.80 4.70 22.90
C ARG A 114 -18.81 3.28 23.44
N ILE A 115 -19.96 2.82 23.92
CA ILE A 115 -20.15 1.39 24.21
C ILE A 115 -20.03 0.62 22.88
N TYR A 116 -19.29 -0.48 22.91
CA TYR A 116 -19.10 -1.33 21.74
C TYR A 116 -20.31 -2.26 21.57
N ASP A 117 -21.03 -2.05 20.49
CA ASP A 117 -22.25 -2.79 20.10
C ASP A 117 -21.96 -4.10 19.34
N LYS A 118 -20.72 -4.58 19.36
CA LYS A 118 -20.20 -5.74 18.59
C LYS A 118 -20.18 -5.52 17.07
N ILE A 119 -20.48 -4.31 16.60
CA ILE A 119 -20.39 -3.93 15.19
C ILE A 119 -19.15 -3.07 14.99
N ARG A 120 -18.19 -3.56 14.22
CA ARG A 120 -17.04 -2.76 13.79
C ARG A 120 -17.37 -1.97 12.55
N VAL A 121 -16.94 -0.72 12.54
CA VAL A 121 -16.96 0.09 11.32
C VAL A 121 -15.93 -0.50 10.35
N LYS A 122 -16.36 -0.78 9.12
CA LYS A 122 -15.43 -1.17 8.06
C LYS A 122 -14.72 0.07 7.56
N HIS A 123 -13.42 0.14 7.79
CA HIS A 123 -12.59 1.22 7.25
C HIS A 123 -12.13 0.87 5.84
N GLU A 124 -12.30 1.80 4.90
CA GLU A 124 -12.01 1.57 3.47
C GLU A 124 -10.53 1.27 3.19
N ARG A 125 -9.63 1.81 4.01
CA ARG A 125 -8.17 1.69 3.86
C ARG A 125 -7.52 1.20 5.15
N SER A 126 -7.90 -0.01 5.57
CA SER A 126 -7.26 -0.64 6.74
C SER A 126 -5.79 -0.93 6.47
N LEU A 127 -4.96 -0.76 7.50
CA LEU A 127 -3.53 -0.96 7.49
C LEU A 127 -3.17 -2.19 8.35
N ASN A 128 -2.11 -2.89 7.98
CA ASN A 128 -1.58 -4.00 8.77
C ASN A 128 -0.71 -3.49 9.94
N GLU A 129 -0.11 -4.42 10.69
CA GLU A 129 0.77 -4.09 11.84
C GLU A 129 1.96 -3.21 11.49
N MET A 130 2.39 -3.20 10.23
CA MET A 130 3.49 -2.40 9.72
C MET A 130 3.02 -1.16 8.95
N LEU A 131 1.73 -0.83 9.02
CA LEU A 131 1.07 0.26 8.32
C LEU A 131 1.09 0.13 6.78
N VAL A 132 1.18 -1.09 6.26
CA VAL A 132 0.99 -1.38 4.84
C VAL A 132 -0.51 -1.58 4.58
N PRO A 133 -1.10 -0.97 3.51
CA PRO A 133 -2.51 -1.14 3.20
C PRO A 133 -2.89 -2.59 2.87
N TYR A 134 -4.08 -3.02 3.31
CA TYR A 134 -4.70 -4.25 2.83
C TYR A 134 -5.37 -4.00 1.48
N ILE A 135 -4.81 -4.59 0.42
CA ILE A 135 -5.34 -4.47 -0.94
C ILE A 135 -5.67 -5.86 -1.48
N LYS A 136 -6.90 -6.04 -1.96
CA LYS A 136 -7.31 -7.27 -2.65
C LYS A 136 -7.09 -7.13 -4.16
N LYS A 137 -6.85 -8.25 -4.83
CA LYS A 137 -6.62 -8.27 -6.29
C LYS A 137 -7.74 -7.57 -7.08
N ASN A 138 -9.00 -7.75 -6.67
CA ASN A 138 -10.16 -7.13 -7.31
C ASN A 138 -10.34 -5.62 -7.00
N GLU A 139 -9.53 -5.05 -6.12
CA GLU A 139 -9.55 -3.62 -5.78
C GLU A 139 -8.46 -2.84 -6.56
N LEU A 140 -7.53 -3.52 -7.21
CA LEU A 140 -6.36 -2.90 -7.85
C LEU A 140 -6.73 -1.89 -8.95
N ASP A 141 -7.68 -2.23 -9.83
CA ASP A 141 -8.10 -1.30 -10.88
C ASP A 141 -8.80 -0.06 -10.30
N PHE A 142 -9.62 -0.24 -9.26
CA PHE A 142 -10.24 0.88 -8.55
C PHE A 142 -9.20 1.82 -7.91
N ILE A 143 -8.19 1.26 -7.25
CA ILE A 143 -7.11 2.05 -6.63
C ILE A 143 -6.27 2.77 -7.69
N ALA A 144 -5.99 2.13 -8.83
CA ALA A 144 -5.30 2.75 -9.95
C ALA A 144 -6.12 3.93 -10.55
N GLU A 145 -7.44 3.77 -10.65
CA GLU A 145 -8.33 4.84 -11.08
C GLU A 145 -8.39 6.00 -10.08
N GLU A 146 -8.44 5.73 -8.77
CA GLU A 146 -8.35 6.78 -7.75
C GLU A 146 -7.03 7.56 -7.84
N PHE A 147 -5.91 6.85 -8.02
CA PHE A 147 -4.61 7.45 -8.24
C PHE A 147 -4.62 8.37 -9.47
N LEU A 148 -5.11 7.88 -10.61
CA LEU A 148 -5.18 8.65 -11.84
C LEU A 148 -6.16 9.81 -11.76
N ARG A 149 -7.31 9.65 -11.11
CA ARG A 149 -8.27 10.73 -10.89
C ARG A 149 -7.63 11.90 -10.17
N LYS A 150 -6.71 11.62 -9.25
CA LYS A 150 -6.00 12.65 -8.49
C LYS A 150 -4.82 13.26 -9.27
N TYR A 151 -4.03 12.46 -9.97
CA TYR A 151 -2.75 12.90 -10.51
C TYR A 151 -2.69 12.98 -12.05
N TYR A 152 -3.51 12.20 -12.78
CA TYR A 152 -3.50 12.20 -14.24
C TYR A 152 -4.87 11.83 -14.85
N PRO A 153 -5.95 12.61 -14.57
CA PRO A 153 -7.33 12.23 -14.90
C PRO A 153 -7.61 12.02 -16.39
N LYS A 154 -6.84 12.65 -17.29
CA LYS A 154 -7.03 12.50 -18.73
C LYS A 154 -6.79 11.08 -19.24
N ALA A 155 -5.96 10.27 -18.56
CA ALA A 155 -5.74 8.87 -18.94
C ALA A 155 -6.99 7.97 -18.71
N LEU A 156 -7.94 8.41 -17.88
CA LEU A 156 -9.21 7.70 -17.67
C LEU A 156 -10.22 7.95 -18.80
N LEU A 157 -9.99 8.96 -19.63
CA LEU A 157 -10.93 9.40 -20.67
C LEU A 157 -10.56 8.92 -22.07
N SER A 158 -9.28 8.62 -22.30
CA SER A 158 -8.76 8.23 -23.61
C SER A 158 -7.51 7.37 -23.49
N PRO A 159 -7.25 6.50 -24.48
CA PRO A 159 -6.05 5.67 -24.54
C PRO A 159 -4.82 6.53 -24.88
N ILE A 160 -4.11 6.98 -23.85
CA ILE A 160 -2.93 7.84 -23.97
C ILE A 160 -1.81 7.34 -23.05
N ASN A 161 -0.57 7.68 -23.42
CA ASN A 161 0.57 7.52 -22.55
C ASN A 161 0.41 8.35 -21.26
N VAL A 162 0.67 7.73 -20.12
CA VAL A 162 0.77 8.41 -18.82
C VAL A 162 2.20 8.95 -18.66
N ASP A 163 2.33 10.27 -18.64
CA ASP A 163 3.62 10.93 -18.38
C ASP A 163 3.99 10.78 -16.91
N SER A 164 4.90 9.86 -16.61
CA SER A 164 5.33 9.53 -15.25
C SER A 164 6.02 10.68 -14.53
N ARG A 165 6.75 11.55 -15.27
CA ARG A 165 7.41 12.73 -14.68
C ARG A 165 6.39 13.77 -14.24
N LEU A 166 5.37 14.00 -15.07
CA LEU A 166 4.28 14.90 -14.72
C LEU A 166 3.45 14.37 -13.54
N VAL A 167 3.26 13.04 -13.47
CA VAL A 167 2.62 12.40 -12.31
C VAL A 167 3.45 12.64 -11.06
N ALA A 168 4.75 12.36 -11.09
CA ALA A 168 5.66 12.57 -9.97
C ALA A 168 5.67 14.05 -9.52
N GLU A 169 5.73 15.00 -10.46
CA GLU A 169 5.67 16.43 -10.17
C GLU A 169 4.37 16.80 -9.44
N LYS A 170 3.21 16.34 -9.92
CA LYS A 170 1.92 16.57 -9.24
C LYS A 170 1.80 15.92 -7.87
N MET A 171 2.58 14.89 -7.60
CA MET A 171 2.72 14.28 -6.28
C MET A 171 3.69 15.05 -5.37
N GLY A 172 4.35 16.09 -5.87
CA GLY A 172 5.39 16.84 -5.16
C GLY A 172 6.73 16.10 -5.09
N LEU A 173 6.99 15.18 -6.03
CA LEU A 173 8.21 14.41 -6.12
C LEU A 173 9.17 14.99 -7.15
N LYS A 174 10.47 15.01 -6.80
CA LYS A 174 11.55 15.29 -7.74
C LYS A 174 11.97 14.00 -8.43
N VAL A 175 12.35 14.07 -9.71
CA VAL A 175 12.84 12.91 -10.46
C VAL A 175 14.23 13.20 -10.99
N CYS A 176 15.20 12.39 -10.59
CA CYS A 176 16.60 12.48 -10.98
C CYS A 176 17.08 11.16 -11.62
N LYS A 177 18.10 11.23 -12.46
CA LYS A 177 18.79 10.04 -13.01
C LYS A 177 20.17 9.92 -12.41
N HIS A 178 20.54 8.70 -11.97
CA HIS A 178 21.88 8.40 -11.48
C HIS A 178 22.15 6.90 -11.53
N ASN A 179 23.40 6.49 -11.70
CA ASN A 179 23.78 5.08 -11.54
C ASN A 179 23.67 4.74 -10.04
N ILE A 180 22.79 3.80 -9.69
CA ILE A 180 22.51 3.49 -8.28
C ILE A 180 23.53 2.50 -7.74
N VAL A 181 23.72 1.37 -8.44
CA VAL A 181 24.66 0.30 -8.08
C VAL A 181 25.49 -0.16 -9.28
N LYS A 182 26.68 -0.73 -9.03
CA LYS A 182 27.60 -1.20 -10.07
C LYS A 182 27.01 -2.31 -10.95
N ASP A 183 26.32 -3.25 -10.34
CA ASP A 183 25.71 -4.41 -11.00
C ASP A 183 24.37 -4.09 -11.65
N LYS A 184 23.90 -2.84 -11.59
CA LYS A 184 22.64 -2.35 -12.18
C LYS A 184 21.40 -3.12 -11.73
N SER A 185 21.46 -3.74 -10.55
CA SER A 185 20.36 -4.54 -9.99
C SER A 185 19.23 -3.70 -9.41
N ILE A 186 19.44 -2.41 -9.14
CA ILE A 186 18.46 -1.48 -8.61
C ILE A 186 18.02 -0.53 -9.72
N PHE A 187 16.73 -0.56 -10.06
CA PHE A 187 16.14 0.26 -11.14
C PHE A 187 15.77 1.65 -10.68
N GLY A 188 15.23 1.74 -9.45
CA GLY A 188 14.72 2.95 -8.85
C GLY A 188 14.96 2.99 -7.35
N ARG A 189 14.90 4.19 -6.81
CA ARG A 189 15.02 4.46 -5.39
C ARG A 189 14.20 5.68 -5.03
N ILE A 190 13.27 5.54 -4.09
CA ILE A 190 12.49 6.66 -3.55
C ILE A 190 13.05 7.08 -2.19
N PHE A 191 13.29 8.37 -2.02
CA PHE A 191 13.78 8.98 -0.78
C PHE A 191 12.65 9.68 -0.05
N PHE A 192 12.43 9.29 1.21
CA PHE A 192 11.40 9.88 2.08
C PHE A 192 11.96 10.99 2.97
N GLU A 193 13.29 11.15 3.01
CA GLU A 193 14.00 12.13 3.82
C GLU A 193 15.28 12.61 3.16
N ASP A 194 15.72 13.80 3.61
CA ASP A 194 17.03 14.34 3.29
C ASP A 194 18.13 13.40 3.80
N THR A 195 19.03 12.99 2.92
CA THR A 195 20.08 12.05 3.33
C THR A 195 21.29 12.07 2.40
N LEU A 196 22.43 11.64 2.93
CA LEU A 196 23.58 11.22 2.14
C LEU A 196 23.40 9.74 1.77
N ALA A 197 23.22 9.45 0.48
CA ALA A 197 23.01 8.10 -0.03
C ALA A 197 24.18 7.65 -0.91
N PRO A 198 24.50 6.34 -0.92
CA PRO A 198 25.53 5.78 -1.78
C PRO A 198 25.04 5.64 -3.22
N PHE A 199 25.87 6.05 -4.18
CA PHE A 199 25.67 5.90 -5.62
C PHE A 199 26.95 5.40 -6.27
N TYR A 200 26.80 4.65 -7.36
CA TYR A 200 27.93 4.19 -8.14
C TYR A 200 28.42 5.27 -9.11
N ASP A 201 29.68 5.59 -9.04
CA ASP A 201 30.34 6.49 -9.98
C ASP A 201 31.17 5.67 -10.98
N ALA A 202 30.67 5.60 -12.23
CA ALA A 202 31.31 4.85 -13.29
C ALA A 202 32.66 5.48 -13.75
N SER A 203 32.91 6.75 -13.46
CA SER A 203 34.15 7.43 -13.90
C SER A 203 35.38 7.00 -13.09
N CYS A 204 35.18 6.63 -11.81
CA CYS A 204 36.25 6.18 -10.91
C CYS A 204 36.04 4.77 -10.36
N ASP A 205 35.03 4.03 -10.88
CA ASP A 205 34.66 2.68 -10.43
C ASP A 205 34.52 2.56 -8.91
N SER A 206 33.88 3.53 -8.29
CA SER A 206 33.74 3.62 -6.84
C SER A 206 32.36 4.03 -6.39
N ILE A 207 32.09 3.88 -5.09
CA ILE A 207 30.85 4.36 -4.47
C ILE A 207 31.11 5.77 -3.91
N THR A 208 30.32 6.74 -4.38
CA THR A 208 30.31 8.10 -3.86
C THR A 208 29.03 8.34 -3.05
N LYS A 209 29.09 9.24 -2.05
CA LYS A 209 27.91 9.65 -1.30
C LYS A 209 27.42 10.99 -1.82
N LEU A 210 26.19 11.03 -2.29
CA LEU A 210 25.53 12.25 -2.73
C LEU A 210 24.41 12.62 -1.77
N TYR A 211 24.24 13.93 -1.57
CA TYR A 211 23.11 14.45 -0.83
C TYR A 211 21.86 14.40 -1.73
N VAL A 212 20.78 13.84 -1.20
CA VAL A 212 19.49 13.72 -1.88
C VAL A 212 18.42 14.28 -0.96
N ASP A 213 17.61 15.20 -1.50
CA ASP A 213 16.46 15.77 -0.80
C ASP A 213 15.37 14.71 -0.58
N ALA A 214 14.56 14.92 0.43
CA ALA A 214 13.31 14.17 0.63
C ALA A 214 12.39 14.28 -0.59
N ASN A 215 11.51 13.29 -0.74
CA ASN A 215 10.56 13.20 -1.84
C ASN A 215 11.22 13.21 -3.24
N THR A 216 12.37 12.53 -3.34
CA THR A 216 13.10 12.40 -4.61
C THR A 216 13.10 10.95 -5.07
N ILE A 217 12.69 10.74 -6.32
CA ILE A 217 12.87 9.48 -7.05
C ILE A 217 14.19 9.58 -7.82
N VAL A 218 15.07 8.60 -7.61
CA VAL A 218 16.27 8.41 -8.44
C VAL A 218 16.09 7.11 -9.21
N TYR A 219 16.20 7.15 -10.53
CA TYR A 219 16.19 5.96 -11.38
C TYR A 219 17.54 5.75 -12.07
N ASP A 220 17.91 4.49 -12.29
CA ASP A 220 19.15 4.14 -13.02
C ASP A 220 18.86 4.10 -14.53
N PRO A 221 19.51 4.99 -15.32
CA PRO A 221 19.28 5.04 -16.77
C PRO A 221 19.88 3.85 -17.54
N ASN A 222 20.68 3.01 -16.89
CA ASN A 222 21.44 1.92 -17.50
C ASN A 222 21.10 0.54 -16.92
N SER A 223 19.93 0.38 -16.28
CA SER A 223 19.57 -0.90 -15.67
C SER A 223 19.53 -2.06 -16.68
N TYR A 224 19.75 -3.27 -16.18
CA TYR A 224 20.22 -4.44 -16.95
C TYR A 224 19.25 -4.98 -18.04
N PHE A 225 17.95 -4.69 -17.97
CA PHE A 225 16.92 -5.30 -18.83
C PHE A 225 16.29 -4.35 -19.85
N MET A 226 16.94 -3.22 -20.15
CA MET A 226 16.31 -2.18 -20.96
C MET A 226 16.49 -2.39 -22.45
N SER A 227 15.53 -3.04 -23.07
CA SER A 227 15.37 -3.01 -24.54
C SER A 227 14.85 -1.66 -25.06
N ASN A 228 14.11 -0.91 -24.21
CA ASN A 228 13.63 0.43 -24.52
C ASN A 228 13.69 1.32 -23.27
N ILE A 229 14.76 2.10 -23.16
CA ILE A 229 15.09 2.94 -22.00
C ILE A 229 13.94 3.89 -21.59
N GLU A 230 13.21 4.47 -22.52
CA GLU A 230 12.14 5.41 -22.20
C GLU A 230 10.93 4.72 -21.58
N LYS A 231 10.52 3.56 -22.12
CA LYS A 231 9.38 2.79 -21.62
C LYS A 231 9.64 2.25 -20.23
N GLU A 232 10.86 1.75 -19.99
CA GLU A 232 11.27 1.22 -18.68
C GLU A 232 11.39 2.32 -17.63
N ASN A 233 11.95 3.48 -17.98
CA ASN A 233 12.01 4.63 -17.07
C ASN A 233 10.61 5.09 -16.66
N ASN A 234 9.64 5.08 -17.59
CA ASN A 234 8.26 5.41 -17.30
C ASN A 234 7.65 4.44 -16.26
N ASN A 235 7.89 3.15 -16.46
CA ASN A 235 7.45 2.10 -15.52
C ASN A 235 8.10 2.27 -14.14
N THR A 236 9.42 2.45 -14.08
CA THR A 236 10.17 2.63 -12.83
C THR A 236 9.70 3.85 -12.05
N ILE A 237 9.51 4.99 -12.71
CA ILE A 237 9.05 6.21 -12.03
C ILE A 237 7.65 6.02 -11.45
N ILE A 238 6.70 5.40 -12.19
CA ILE A 238 5.36 5.12 -11.66
C ILE A 238 5.42 4.12 -10.50
N HIS A 239 6.27 3.10 -10.58
CA HIS A 239 6.48 2.15 -9.50
C HIS A 239 6.90 2.87 -8.19
N GLU A 240 7.87 3.77 -8.26
CA GLU A 240 8.30 4.57 -7.11
C GLU A 240 7.19 5.55 -6.64
N CYS A 241 6.39 6.09 -7.57
CA CYS A 241 5.20 6.87 -7.20
C CYS A 241 4.19 6.04 -6.41
N VAL A 242 4.01 4.77 -6.74
CA VAL A 242 3.13 3.86 -5.98
C VAL A 242 3.68 3.62 -4.58
N HIS A 243 5.00 3.40 -4.42
CA HIS A 243 5.60 3.30 -3.09
C HIS A 243 5.34 4.57 -2.27
N PHE A 244 5.48 5.74 -2.84
CA PHE A 244 5.16 6.98 -2.15
C PHE A 244 3.67 7.10 -1.80
N TYR A 245 2.79 6.70 -2.71
CA TYR A 245 1.34 6.79 -2.53
C TYR A 245 0.82 5.87 -1.44
N LEU A 246 1.27 4.60 -1.43
CA LEU A 246 0.73 3.56 -0.56
C LEU A 246 1.57 3.29 0.70
N HIS A 247 2.90 3.40 0.60
CA HIS A 247 3.79 2.82 1.59
C HIS A 247 4.51 3.85 2.47
N ARG A 248 4.26 5.16 2.25
CA ARG A 248 4.91 6.22 3.04
C ARG A 248 4.76 6.05 4.55
N TYR A 249 3.60 5.57 5.00
CA TYR A 249 3.38 5.34 6.43
C TYR A 249 4.18 4.16 6.97
N ALA A 250 4.26 3.08 6.21
CA ALA A 250 5.04 1.90 6.60
C ALA A 250 6.53 2.26 6.78
N ILE A 251 7.10 3.00 5.84
CA ILE A 251 8.51 3.40 5.88
C ILE A 251 8.77 4.37 7.04
N LYS A 252 7.92 5.38 7.23
CA LYS A 252 8.04 6.31 8.35
C LYS A 252 7.86 5.61 9.71
N PHE A 253 7.00 4.61 9.79
CA PHE A 253 6.81 3.82 11.00
C PHE A 253 8.05 2.98 11.34
N GLN A 254 8.66 2.34 10.34
CA GLN A 254 9.91 1.60 10.55
C GLN A 254 11.04 2.50 11.08
N LYS A 255 11.10 3.73 10.60
CA LYS A 255 12.09 4.70 11.04
C LYS A 255 11.99 5.04 12.53
N ILE A 256 10.81 4.98 13.15
CA ILE A 256 10.65 5.18 14.61
C ILE A 256 11.54 4.19 15.38
N PHE A 257 11.72 2.98 14.85
CA PHE A 257 12.52 1.93 15.48
C PHE A 257 13.97 1.88 14.99
N ASP A 258 14.22 2.25 13.73
CA ASP A 258 15.56 2.27 13.14
C ASP A 258 15.71 3.45 12.17
N LYS A 259 16.49 4.44 12.55
CA LYS A 259 16.77 5.67 11.80
C LYS A 259 17.50 5.44 10.45
N LYS A 260 17.86 4.18 10.12
CA LYS A 260 18.47 3.84 8.83
C LYS A 260 17.49 3.81 7.67
N TYR A 261 16.17 3.68 7.95
CA TYR A 261 15.13 3.65 6.92
C TYR A 261 14.86 5.05 6.37
N LYS A 262 15.60 5.46 5.34
CA LYS A 262 15.50 6.79 4.72
C LYS A 262 15.06 6.75 3.27
N TRP A 263 15.26 5.61 2.60
CA TRP A 263 14.85 5.35 1.22
C TRP A 263 14.40 3.92 1.04
N PHE A 264 13.75 3.65 -0.08
CA PHE A 264 13.34 2.32 -0.52
C PHE A 264 13.95 2.02 -1.88
N ASP A 265 14.49 0.82 -2.07
CA ASP A 265 15.15 0.36 -3.29
C ASP A 265 14.24 -0.60 -4.04
N CYS A 266 13.96 -0.33 -5.33
CA CYS A 266 13.33 -1.26 -6.25
C CYS A 266 14.42 -2.13 -6.90
N ASP A 267 14.49 -3.40 -6.49
CA ASP A 267 15.47 -4.40 -6.96
C ASP A 267 14.83 -5.38 -7.94
N ILE A 268 15.62 -5.89 -8.90
CA ILE A 268 15.27 -6.96 -9.86
C ILE A 268 14.63 -8.18 -9.19
N ASN A 269 15.05 -8.51 -7.97
CA ASN A 269 14.61 -9.71 -7.25
C ASN A 269 13.52 -9.43 -6.21
N GLY A 270 12.97 -8.21 -6.14
CA GLY A 270 12.08 -7.80 -5.05
C GLY A 270 12.75 -7.87 -3.66
N ARG A 271 14.09 -7.81 -3.62
CA ARG A 271 14.87 -7.84 -2.38
C ARG A 271 15.22 -6.41 -2.00
N ALA A 272 14.31 -5.72 -1.34
CA ALA A 272 14.69 -4.47 -0.73
C ALA A 272 15.73 -4.74 0.39
N ASN A 273 16.72 -3.89 0.49
CA ASN A 273 17.80 -3.95 1.50
C ASN A 273 17.32 -3.69 2.94
N MET A 274 16.05 -3.97 3.22
CA MET A 274 15.43 -3.74 4.51
C MET A 274 15.06 -5.07 5.17
N ASN A 275 15.39 -5.23 6.44
CA ASN A 275 14.96 -6.36 7.28
C ASN A 275 13.45 -6.27 7.65
N LEU A 276 12.60 -5.83 6.72
CA LEU A 276 11.14 -5.70 6.90
C LEU A 276 10.40 -7.05 6.75
N GLY A 277 11.10 -8.12 6.36
CA GLY A 277 10.51 -9.45 6.27
C GLY A 277 9.38 -9.55 5.24
N MET A 278 8.26 -10.12 5.63
CA MET A 278 7.12 -10.40 4.74
C MET A 278 6.45 -9.13 4.17
N ASP A 279 6.51 -8.00 4.89
CA ASP A 279 5.83 -6.76 4.47
C ASP A 279 6.46 -6.11 3.23
N ILE A 280 7.76 -6.30 3.00
CA ILE A 280 8.40 -5.83 1.76
C ILE A 280 7.83 -6.54 0.54
N ASN A 281 7.67 -7.85 0.61
CA ASN A 281 7.12 -8.62 -0.49
C ASN A 281 5.69 -8.16 -0.82
N ILE A 282 4.92 -7.76 0.20
CA ILE A 282 3.58 -7.19 0.02
C ILE A 282 3.67 -5.84 -0.68
N MET A 283 4.57 -4.97 -0.24
CA MET A 283 4.75 -3.63 -0.81
C MET A 283 5.19 -3.71 -2.27
N GLU A 284 6.18 -4.57 -2.59
CA GLU A 284 6.64 -4.81 -3.95
C GLU A 284 5.52 -5.42 -4.83
N TRP A 285 4.78 -6.40 -4.32
CA TRP A 285 3.64 -6.95 -5.04
C TRP A 285 2.59 -5.87 -5.36
N GLN A 286 2.27 -5.01 -4.39
CA GLN A 286 1.31 -3.91 -4.60
C GLN A 286 1.82 -2.93 -5.67
N ALA A 287 3.09 -2.55 -5.62
CA ALA A 287 3.68 -1.62 -6.58
C ALA A 287 3.73 -2.24 -7.99
N ASN A 288 4.18 -3.49 -8.11
CA ASN A 288 4.23 -4.23 -9.38
C ASN A 288 2.83 -4.47 -9.97
N ALA A 289 1.81 -4.71 -9.14
CA ALA A 289 0.45 -4.92 -9.59
C ALA A 289 -0.26 -3.63 -10.01
N LEU A 290 0.01 -2.50 -9.35
CA LEU A 290 -0.65 -1.23 -9.63
C LEU A 290 0.00 -0.46 -10.78
N THR A 291 1.31 -0.52 -10.93
CA THR A 291 2.04 0.20 -11.98
C THR A 291 1.46 -0.02 -13.39
N PRO A 292 1.29 -1.26 -13.88
CA PRO A 292 0.70 -1.48 -15.21
C PRO A 292 -0.78 -1.04 -15.28
N ARG A 293 -1.52 -1.05 -14.17
CA ARG A 293 -2.91 -0.58 -14.13
C ARG A 293 -3.04 0.94 -14.18
N ILE A 294 -2.07 1.65 -13.61
CA ILE A 294 -1.94 3.10 -13.73
C ILE A 294 -1.54 3.49 -15.16
N LEU A 295 -0.55 2.80 -15.73
CA LEU A 295 -0.08 3.08 -17.10
C LEU A 295 -1.10 2.68 -18.18
N MET A 296 -1.92 1.66 -17.91
CA MET A 296 -2.95 1.12 -18.83
C MET A 296 -4.29 0.99 -18.08
N PRO A 297 -5.03 2.11 -17.83
CA PRO A 297 -6.27 2.12 -17.07
C PRO A 297 -7.32 1.21 -17.71
N TYR A 298 -8.06 0.46 -16.87
CA TYR A 298 -8.93 -0.64 -17.30
C TYR A 298 -9.86 -0.26 -18.46
N LYS A 299 -10.65 0.80 -18.31
CA LYS A 299 -11.64 1.19 -19.32
C LYS A 299 -10.99 1.62 -20.64
N ALA A 300 -10.10 2.60 -20.59
CA ALA A 300 -9.46 3.13 -21.80
C ALA A 300 -8.60 2.07 -22.52
N PHE A 301 -7.92 1.20 -21.76
CA PHE A 301 -7.13 0.12 -22.30
C PHE A 301 -8.01 -0.97 -22.92
N SER A 302 -9.06 -1.44 -22.25
CA SER A 302 -9.92 -2.52 -22.77
C SER A 302 -10.69 -2.09 -24.01
N GLU A 303 -11.23 -0.86 -24.05
CA GLU A 303 -11.92 -0.33 -25.22
C GLU A 303 -11.00 -0.28 -26.45
N GLU A 304 -9.77 0.22 -26.30
CA GLU A 304 -8.81 0.29 -27.39
C GLU A 304 -8.28 -1.09 -27.81
N ALA A 305 -7.99 -1.98 -26.84
CA ALA A 305 -7.55 -3.34 -27.10
C ALA A 305 -8.59 -4.12 -27.92
N PHE A 306 -9.86 -4.13 -27.51
CA PHE A 306 -10.93 -4.82 -28.26
C PHE A 306 -11.20 -4.21 -29.62
N LYS A 307 -11.09 -2.90 -29.77
CA LYS A 307 -11.16 -2.21 -31.06
C LYS A 307 -10.04 -2.70 -32.00
N LEU A 308 -8.78 -2.68 -31.56
CA LEU A 308 -7.64 -3.14 -32.35
C LEU A 308 -7.75 -4.62 -32.71
N ILE A 309 -8.13 -5.49 -31.78
CA ILE A 309 -8.36 -6.91 -32.05
C ILE A 309 -9.39 -7.08 -33.18
N LYS A 310 -10.51 -6.36 -33.11
CA LYS A 310 -11.55 -6.41 -34.15
C LYS A 310 -11.02 -5.91 -35.49
N GLU A 311 -10.31 -4.79 -35.52
CA GLU A 311 -9.75 -4.19 -36.73
C GLU A 311 -8.72 -5.14 -37.42
N PHE A 312 -7.77 -5.69 -36.65
CA PHE A 312 -6.76 -6.60 -37.19
C PHE A 312 -7.35 -7.92 -37.66
N ARG A 313 -8.36 -8.47 -36.97
CA ARG A 313 -9.07 -9.68 -37.41
C ARG A 313 -9.76 -9.47 -38.74
N LEU A 314 -10.51 -8.38 -38.89
CA LEU A 314 -11.19 -8.05 -40.17
C LEU A 314 -10.22 -7.81 -41.32
N LYS A 315 -9.11 -7.14 -41.04
CA LYS A 315 -8.09 -6.82 -42.05
C LYS A 315 -7.36 -8.06 -42.56
N ASN A 316 -7.01 -8.98 -41.67
CA ASN A 316 -6.14 -10.12 -41.97
C ASN A 316 -6.94 -11.42 -42.19
N ASN A 317 -8.24 -11.44 -41.93
CA ASN A 317 -9.07 -12.65 -41.92
C ASN A 317 -8.45 -13.80 -41.10
N SER A 318 -7.90 -13.48 -39.92
CA SER A 318 -7.11 -14.38 -39.10
C SER A 318 -7.73 -14.54 -37.71
N ASP A 319 -7.34 -15.60 -36.99
CA ASP A 319 -7.75 -15.82 -35.61
C ASP A 319 -7.09 -14.83 -34.66
N THR A 320 -7.64 -14.74 -33.44
CA THR A 320 -7.18 -13.78 -32.42
C THR A 320 -5.69 -13.99 -32.11
N ILE A 321 -5.24 -15.23 -31.94
CA ILE A 321 -3.85 -15.54 -31.57
C ILE A 321 -2.84 -15.03 -32.62
N ASP A 322 -3.17 -15.11 -33.89
CA ASP A 322 -2.26 -14.73 -34.98
C ASP A 322 -2.05 -13.21 -35.06
N ILE A 323 -3.05 -12.43 -34.64
CA ILE A 323 -2.99 -10.97 -34.71
C ILE A 323 -2.46 -10.33 -33.43
N LEU A 324 -2.42 -11.08 -32.30
CA LEU A 324 -2.01 -10.54 -31.01
C LEU A 324 -0.61 -9.93 -30.99
N PRO A 325 0.42 -10.44 -31.66
CA PRO A 325 1.73 -9.78 -31.72
C PRO A 325 1.64 -8.32 -32.22
N ASN A 326 0.84 -8.07 -33.25
CA ASN A 326 0.64 -6.73 -33.82
C ASN A 326 -0.20 -5.83 -32.89
N VAL A 327 -1.21 -6.39 -32.23
CA VAL A 327 -2.02 -5.69 -31.23
C VAL A 327 -1.14 -5.28 -30.03
N ILE A 328 -0.32 -6.21 -29.53
CA ILE A 328 0.59 -5.97 -28.40
C ILE A 328 1.60 -4.87 -28.77
N GLU A 329 2.17 -4.92 -29.96
CA GLU A 329 3.11 -3.89 -30.41
C GLU A 329 2.45 -2.52 -30.53
N THR A 330 1.25 -2.46 -31.11
CA THR A 330 0.50 -1.20 -31.26
C THR A 330 0.17 -0.59 -29.88
N LEU A 331 -0.34 -1.40 -28.95
CA LEU A 331 -0.65 -0.96 -27.60
C LEU A 331 0.61 -0.57 -26.81
N SER A 332 1.70 -1.34 -26.96
CA SER A 332 2.99 -1.03 -26.33
C SER A 332 3.51 0.35 -26.74
N ASN A 333 3.37 0.70 -28.02
CA ASN A 333 3.76 2.01 -28.53
C ASN A 333 2.80 3.12 -28.09
N LEU A 334 1.48 2.87 -28.08
CA LEU A 334 0.48 3.83 -27.69
C LEU A 334 0.62 4.23 -26.21
N TYR A 335 0.81 3.25 -25.33
CA TYR A 335 0.90 3.48 -23.86
C TYR A 335 2.33 3.70 -23.38
N HIS A 336 3.35 3.60 -24.24
CA HIS A 336 4.76 3.68 -23.87
C HIS A 336 5.13 2.71 -22.73
N VAL A 337 4.75 1.44 -22.88
CA VAL A 337 5.05 0.35 -21.94
C VAL A 337 5.70 -0.83 -22.68
N SER A 338 6.30 -1.77 -21.94
CA SER A 338 6.88 -2.98 -22.55
C SER A 338 5.80 -3.88 -23.16
N LYS A 339 6.16 -4.65 -24.19
CA LYS A 339 5.28 -5.65 -24.82
C LYS A 339 4.79 -6.68 -23.78
N LEU A 340 5.66 -7.07 -22.83
CA LEU A 340 5.31 -7.98 -21.74
C LEU A 340 4.23 -7.38 -20.82
N SER A 341 4.34 -6.11 -20.45
CA SER A 341 3.31 -5.43 -19.65
C SER A 341 1.96 -5.43 -20.36
N VAL A 342 1.94 -5.19 -21.67
CA VAL A 342 0.70 -5.26 -22.49
C VAL A 342 0.14 -6.68 -22.50
N LYS A 343 0.98 -7.70 -22.75
CA LYS A 343 0.56 -9.11 -22.74
C LYS A 343 -0.13 -9.47 -21.44
N ILE A 344 0.50 -9.15 -20.30
CA ILE A 344 -0.06 -9.39 -18.97
C ILE A 344 -1.40 -8.65 -18.81
N ARG A 345 -1.46 -7.39 -19.23
CA ARG A 345 -2.67 -6.57 -19.08
C ARG A 345 -3.82 -7.07 -19.95
N LEU A 346 -3.54 -7.59 -21.17
CA LEU A 346 -4.54 -8.26 -22.02
C LEU A 346 -5.13 -9.48 -21.31
N CYS A 347 -4.30 -10.30 -20.67
CA CYS A 347 -4.76 -11.43 -19.88
C CYS A 347 -5.65 -10.96 -18.71
N ASP A 348 -5.27 -9.88 -18.02
CA ASP A 348 -6.03 -9.30 -16.88
C ASP A 348 -7.44 -8.84 -17.30
N ILE A 349 -7.61 -8.34 -18.55
CA ILE A 349 -8.91 -7.91 -19.08
C ILE A 349 -9.70 -9.05 -19.77
N GLY A 350 -9.19 -10.28 -19.75
CA GLY A 350 -9.89 -11.48 -20.22
C GLY A 350 -9.54 -11.93 -21.65
N VAL A 351 -8.52 -11.36 -22.30
CA VAL A 351 -7.99 -11.85 -23.60
C VAL A 351 -7.05 -13.03 -23.30
N THR A 352 -7.63 -14.21 -23.10
CA THR A 352 -6.88 -15.41 -22.64
C THR A 352 -5.90 -15.95 -23.68
N GLU A 353 -6.15 -15.74 -24.96
CA GLU A 353 -5.26 -16.13 -26.05
C GLU A 353 -3.89 -15.44 -25.95
N ALA A 354 -3.80 -14.30 -25.25
CA ALA A 354 -2.54 -13.63 -25.00
C ALA A 354 -1.53 -14.47 -24.20
N TYR A 355 -1.98 -15.46 -23.40
CA TYR A 355 -1.06 -16.37 -22.70
C TYR A 355 -0.18 -17.17 -23.68
N GLY A 356 -0.76 -17.70 -24.76
CA GLY A 356 -0.03 -18.47 -25.77
C GLY A 356 0.67 -17.64 -26.86
N CYS A 357 0.60 -16.30 -26.77
CA CYS A 357 1.18 -15.43 -27.77
C CYS A 357 2.67 -15.25 -27.54
N ASP A 358 3.50 -15.61 -28.52
CA ASP A 358 4.94 -15.31 -28.52
C ASP A 358 5.16 -13.80 -28.76
N ILE A 359 6.02 -13.19 -27.96
CA ILE A 359 6.44 -11.79 -28.13
C ILE A 359 7.96 -11.70 -28.32
N TRP A 360 8.36 -10.87 -29.25
CA TRP A 360 9.76 -10.61 -29.56
C TRP A 360 10.12 -9.17 -29.18
N CYS A 361 11.23 -8.99 -28.51
CA CYS A 361 11.84 -7.69 -28.26
C CYS A 361 13.24 -7.71 -28.84
N ASP A 362 13.52 -6.79 -29.79
CA ASP A 362 14.85 -6.60 -30.37
C ASP A 362 15.53 -7.92 -30.83
N ASP A 363 14.83 -8.74 -31.65
CA ASP A 363 15.27 -10.06 -32.12
C ASP A 363 15.44 -11.15 -31.03
N TYR A 364 14.99 -10.86 -29.81
CA TYR A 364 15.05 -11.75 -28.69
C TYR A 364 13.63 -12.20 -28.26
N LYS A 365 13.42 -13.52 -28.23
CA LYS A 365 12.15 -14.08 -27.74
C LYS A 365 12.08 -13.90 -26.21
N VAL A 366 11.09 -13.15 -25.74
CA VAL A 366 10.83 -13.05 -24.31
C VAL A 366 10.42 -14.44 -23.79
N PRO A 367 11.10 -14.99 -22.77
CA PRO A 367 10.72 -16.29 -22.20
C PRO A 367 9.25 -16.31 -21.84
N ASP A 368 8.58 -17.41 -22.16
CA ASP A 368 7.18 -17.63 -21.79
C ASP A 368 7.15 -17.86 -20.28
N PHE A 369 6.85 -16.81 -19.53
CA PHE A 369 6.53 -16.97 -18.13
C PHE A 369 5.14 -17.56 -18.08
N SER A 370 5.04 -18.86 -17.70
CA SER A 370 3.79 -19.56 -17.49
C SER A 370 3.03 -18.91 -16.33
N PHE A 371 2.25 -17.87 -16.66
CA PHE A 371 1.24 -17.36 -15.78
C PHE A 371 0.05 -18.30 -15.83
N GLU A 372 -0.10 -19.19 -14.86
CA GLU A 372 -1.36 -19.84 -14.67
C GLU A 372 -2.41 -18.81 -14.21
N PRO A 373 -3.56 -18.69 -14.92
CA PRO A 373 -4.64 -17.81 -14.50
C PRO A 373 -5.12 -18.21 -13.10
N GLY A 374 -4.98 -17.32 -12.14
CA GLY A 374 -5.42 -17.55 -10.75
C GLY A 374 -4.35 -17.99 -9.75
N THR A 375 -3.13 -18.30 -10.16
CA THR A 375 -2.05 -18.71 -9.25
C THR A 375 -1.17 -17.55 -8.75
N CYS A 376 -1.63 -16.30 -8.82
CA CYS A 376 -1.14 -15.28 -7.92
C CYS A 376 -1.65 -15.55 -6.50
N GLU A 377 -1.57 -16.81 -6.06
CA GLU A 377 -1.46 -17.10 -4.65
C GLU A 377 -0.12 -16.54 -4.18
N TYR A 378 -0.15 -16.03 -3.00
CA TYR A 378 0.84 -15.38 -2.17
C TYR A 378 2.12 -16.20 -1.93
N ASN A 379 2.61 -16.88 -2.93
CA ASN A 379 3.89 -17.59 -2.95
C ASN A 379 4.93 -16.71 -3.67
N GLY A 380 5.12 -15.53 -3.13
CA GLY A 380 6.25 -14.62 -3.10
C GLY A 380 7.34 -14.67 -4.15
N TYR A 381 7.14 -15.21 -5.33
CA TYR A 381 8.14 -15.21 -6.39
C TYR A 381 7.48 -15.31 -7.76
N THR A 382 7.10 -14.19 -8.35
CA THR A 382 7.25 -14.08 -9.80
C THR A 382 8.74 -13.86 -10.06
N LYS A 383 9.45 -14.93 -10.44
CA LYS A 383 10.74 -14.77 -11.09
C LYS A 383 10.47 -14.03 -12.40
N PHE A 384 10.92 -12.80 -12.49
CA PHE A 384 11.16 -12.13 -13.75
C PHE A 384 12.48 -12.62 -14.33
#